data_447d045cfc1bc5a999ac2ace0bfac188
#
_entry.id   447d045cfc1bc5a999ac2ace0bfac188
#
_cell.length_a   1.000
_cell.length_b   1.000
_cell.length_c   1.000
_cell.angle_alpha   90.00
_cell.angle_beta   90.00
_cell.angle_gamma   90.00
#
_symmetry.space_group_name_H-M   'P 1'
#
loop_
_entity.id
_entity.type
_entity.pdbx_description
1 polymer ?
#
loop_
_entity_poly.entity_id
_entity_poly.type
_entity_poly.pdbx_seq_one_letter_code
_entity_poly.pdbx_strand_id
1 'polypeptide(L)'
;MAEREWFEKDYYQVLGLTSSATDKEITRAYRKLAKQYHPDTNPGSEERFKEISSAYDVLGDESKRKEYDEVRRLGPAASGLGGPGAGGFNFQTGDFSDLGDLFGGLFGGARRQRAQRGADLETALHLSFRDAVKGVTTTVSLPSNDACHTCKGTGGAPGSEFVTCERCHGRGVINDDQGPFAMSSVCPVCQGRGGRFATPCPTCHGTGREPSARRVNVRIPPGVIDSQRIRLKGKGNPGAHGGPAGDLFVDVHVTPDPRFDRRGRNVTTTVKVPLTQVMLGTTVDVPTLDEPVTLKIPAGTQPGTTMRVKGRGVSAHGKNAAGDLLVTVSVAVPKKLTKHQRGLVEQLASALKEEVVSD
;
A
#
# COMPACT_ATOMS: atom_id res chain seq x y z
N MET A 1 5.66 -1.78 33.60
CA MET A 1 5.70 -2.86 34.64
C MET A 1 6.81 -3.88 34.36
N ALA A 2 7.19 -4.14 33.14
CA ALA A 2 8.24 -5.12 32.80
C ALA A 2 9.64 -4.75 33.32
N GLU A 3 10.03 -3.49 33.36
CA GLU A 3 11.39 -3.07 33.76
C GLU A 3 11.71 -3.23 35.23
N ARG A 4 10.73 -3.15 36.14
CA ARG A 4 10.95 -3.43 37.55
C ARG A 4 11.25 -4.89 37.86
N GLU A 5 10.67 -5.79 37.10
CA GLU A 5 10.90 -7.24 37.23
C GLU A 5 12.31 -7.65 36.77
N TRP A 6 12.95 -6.86 35.89
CA TRP A 6 14.33 -7.11 35.43
C TRP A 6 15.37 -6.91 36.52
N PHE A 7 15.10 -6.08 37.51
CA PHE A 7 15.98 -5.88 38.67
C PHE A 7 15.75 -6.89 39.80
N GLU A 8 14.53 -7.46 39.87
CA GLU A 8 14.13 -8.35 40.95
C GLU A 8 14.29 -9.85 40.62
N LYS A 9 14.20 -10.23 39.34
CA LYS A 9 14.22 -11.64 38.91
C LYS A 9 15.43 -11.97 38.04
N ASP A 10 16.13 -13.05 38.41
CA ASP A 10 17.19 -13.61 37.59
C ASP A 10 16.61 -14.58 36.55
N TYR A 11 16.41 -14.09 35.32
CA TYR A 11 15.82 -14.90 34.23
C TYR A 11 16.69 -16.09 33.81
N TYR A 12 18.02 -15.99 33.97
CA TYR A 12 18.89 -17.15 33.75
C TYR A 12 18.65 -18.23 34.77
N GLN A 13 18.49 -17.88 36.06
CA GLN A 13 18.15 -18.82 37.12
C GLN A 13 16.76 -19.43 36.93
N VAL A 14 15.77 -18.66 36.47
CA VAL A 14 14.43 -19.17 36.16
C VAL A 14 14.47 -20.27 35.10
N LEU A 15 15.34 -20.16 34.10
CA LEU A 15 15.57 -21.19 33.08
C LEU A 15 16.57 -22.28 33.51
N GLY A 16 17.20 -22.13 34.69
CA GLY A 16 18.25 -23.05 35.20
C GLY A 16 19.54 -22.99 34.40
N LEU A 17 19.89 -21.80 33.89
CA LEU A 17 21.08 -21.54 33.06
C LEU A 17 22.02 -20.55 33.73
N THR A 18 23.26 -20.49 33.22
CA THR A 18 24.24 -19.46 33.57
C THR A 18 24.14 -18.28 32.59
N SER A 19 24.62 -17.10 33.01
CA SER A 19 24.63 -15.89 32.14
C SER A 19 25.46 -16.06 30.85
N SER A 20 26.33 -17.07 30.79
CA SER A 20 27.13 -17.40 29.59
C SER A 20 26.43 -18.37 28.63
N ALA A 21 25.17 -18.74 28.87
CA ALA A 21 24.43 -19.69 28.04
C ALA A 21 24.23 -19.17 26.62
N THR A 22 24.36 -20.04 25.65
CA THR A 22 24.11 -19.75 24.24
C THR A 22 22.62 -19.72 23.92
N ASP A 23 22.22 -19.06 22.83
CA ASP A 23 20.81 -18.95 22.38
C ASP A 23 20.18 -20.33 22.16
N LYS A 24 20.98 -21.30 21.71
CA LYS A 24 20.53 -22.70 21.56
C LYS A 24 20.21 -23.36 22.90
N GLU A 25 20.98 -23.07 23.92
CA GLU A 25 20.76 -23.59 25.27
C GLU A 25 19.55 -22.95 25.92
N ILE A 26 19.36 -21.64 25.74
CA ILE A 26 18.18 -20.91 26.22
C ILE A 26 16.89 -21.49 25.59
N THR A 27 16.88 -21.65 24.26
CA THR A 27 15.73 -22.24 23.55
C THR A 27 15.47 -23.68 23.98
N ARG A 28 16.51 -24.46 24.21
CA ARG A 28 16.38 -25.87 24.65
C ARG A 28 15.84 -25.96 26.08
N ALA A 29 16.34 -25.13 27.00
CA ALA A 29 15.87 -25.08 28.38
C ALA A 29 14.41 -24.65 28.45
N TYR A 30 14.03 -23.59 27.73
CA TYR A 30 12.64 -23.15 27.63
C TYR A 30 11.71 -24.28 27.17
N ARG A 31 12.03 -24.94 26.05
CA ARG A 31 11.19 -26.03 25.52
C ARG A 31 11.01 -27.17 26.51
N LYS A 32 12.07 -27.51 27.26
CA LYS A 32 12.00 -28.54 28.29
C LYS A 32 11.09 -28.15 29.44
N LEU A 33 11.27 -26.94 29.97
CA LEU A 33 10.50 -26.40 31.09
C LEU A 33 9.04 -26.12 30.71
N ALA A 34 8.79 -25.55 29.54
CA ALA A 34 7.45 -25.29 29.03
C ALA A 34 6.63 -26.57 28.86
N LYS A 35 7.27 -27.67 28.40
CA LYS A 35 6.60 -29.00 28.34
C LYS A 35 6.33 -29.57 29.73
N GLN A 36 7.22 -29.34 30.68
CA GLN A 36 7.09 -29.88 32.05
C GLN A 36 6.02 -29.13 32.85
N TYR A 37 5.89 -27.80 32.67
CA TYR A 37 5.00 -26.92 33.43
C TYR A 37 3.80 -26.44 32.61
N HIS A 38 3.45 -27.15 31.51
CA HIS A 38 2.29 -26.79 30.71
C HIS A 38 1.01 -26.96 31.51
N PRO A 39 0.08 -25.98 31.50
CA PRO A 39 -1.15 -26.05 32.31
C PRO A 39 -2.03 -27.26 31.97
N ASP A 40 -2.02 -27.72 30.70
CA ASP A 40 -2.78 -28.89 30.29
C ASP A 40 -2.22 -30.20 30.84
N THR A 41 -0.90 -30.27 31.08
CA THR A 41 -0.22 -31.48 31.56
C THR A 41 0.02 -31.46 33.07
N ASN A 42 0.06 -30.29 33.68
CA ASN A 42 0.33 -30.11 35.10
C ASN A 42 -0.55 -28.99 35.68
N PRO A 43 -1.81 -29.26 36.02
CA PRO A 43 -2.72 -28.29 36.62
C PRO A 43 -2.15 -27.71 37.93
N GLY A 44 -2.16 -26.38 38.05
CA GLY A 44 -1.61 -25.67 39.22
C GLY A 44 -0.17 -25.12 39.01
N SER A 45 0.44 -25.33 37.82
CA SER A 45 1.77 -24.81 37.50
C SER A 45 1.75 -23.52 36.69
N GLU A 46 0.61 -22.82 36.61
CA GLU A 46 0.39 -21.64 35.78
C GLU A 46 1.36 -20.47 36.12
N GLU A 47 1.59 -20.24 37.41
CA GLU A 47 2.53 -19.18 37.84
C GLU A 47 3.96 -19.48 37.37
N ARG A 48 4.37 -20.75 37.54
CA ARG A 48 5.71 -21.17 37.12
C ARG A 48 5.88 -21.15 35.59
N PHE A 49 4.85 -21.51 34.84
CA PHE A 49 4.82 -21.41 33.39
C PHE A 49 4.91 -19.96 32.93
N LYS A 50 4.22 -19.04 33.60
CA LYS A 50 4.27 -17.61 33.32
C LYS A 50 5.68 -17.04 33.56
N GLU A 51 6.34 -17.42 34.64
CA GLU A 51 7.73 -17.03 34.91
C GLU A 51 8.71 -17.52 33.84
N ILE A 52 8.58 -18.78 33.44
CA ILE A 52 9.40 -19.39 32.38
C ILE A 52 9.19 -18.71 31.03
N SER A 53 7.94 -18.37 30.71
CA SER A 53 7.61 -17.65 29.46
C SER A 53 8.15 -16.23 29.49
N SER A 54 8.02 -15.51 30.59
CA SER A 54 8.57 -14.16 30.74
C SER A 54 10.11 -14.15 30.64
N ALA A 55 10.77 -15.15 31.20
CA ALA A 55 12.21 -15.31 31.08
C ALA A 55 12.65 -15.56 29.64
N TYR A 56 11.90 -16.36 28.87
CA TYR A 56 12.21 -16.62 27.47
C TYR A 56 11.88 -15.42 26.55
N ASP A 57 10.85 -14.64 26.83
CA ASP A 57 10.52 -13.42 26.08
C ASP A 57 11.62 -12.38 26.14
N VAL A 58 12.44 -12.39 27.21
CA VAL A 58 13.58 -11.48 27.35
C VAL A 58 14.86 -12.13 26.82
N LEU A 59 15.17 -13.37 27.22
CA LEU A 59 16.44 -14.03 26.87
C LEU A 59 16.45 -14.66 25.48
N GLY A 60 15.30 -14.90 24.88
CA GLY A 60 15.15 -15.49 23.54
C GLY A 60 15.32 -14.49 22.38
N ASP A 61 15.29 -13.20 22.66
CA ASP A 61 15.54 -12.12 21.71
C ASP A 61 16.91 -11.50 21.97
N GLU A 62 17.78 -11.46 20.96
CA GLU A 62 19.16 -10.99 21.09
C GLU A 62 19.26 -9.54 21.58
N SER A 63 18.33 -8.67 21.17
CA SER A 63 18.28 -7.25 21.54
C SER A 63 17.88 -7.09 23.01
N LYS A 64 16.78 -7.73 23.42
CA LYS A 64 16.30 -7.69 24.81
C LYS A 64 17.25 -8.34 25.79
N ARG A 65 17.92 -9.42 25.37
CA ARG A 65 18.95 -10.08 26.17
C ARG A 65 20.12 -9.15 26.44
N LYS A 66 20.62 -8.42 25.44
CA LYS A 66 21.70 -7.44 25.61
C LYS A 66 21.31 -6.35 26.57
N GLU A 67 20.09 -5.82 26.46
CA GLU A 67 19.55 -4.79 27.36
C GLU A 67 19.43 -5.32 28.80
N TYR A 68 18.91 -6.52 28.98
CA TYR A 68 18.80 -7.18 30.28
C TYR A 68 20.17 -7.41 30.92
N ASP A 69 21.16 -7.90 30.16
CA ASP A 69 22.53 -8.13 30.62
C ASP A 69 23.21 -6.81 31.01
N GLU A 70 22.93 -5.72 30.30
CA GLU A 70 23.46 -4.40 30.60
C GLU A 70 22.83 -3.79 31.89
N VAL A 71 21.52 -3.92 32.06
CA VAL A 71 20.82 -3.54 33.30
C VAL A 71 21.36 -4.32 34.48
N ARG A 72 21.58 -5.61 34.33
CA ARG A 72 22.14 -6.47 35.39
C ARG A 72 23.61 -6.11 35.72
N ARG A 73 24.41 -5.71 34.73
CA ARG A 73 25.81 -5.27 34.95
C ARG A 73 25.90 -3.97 35.69
N LEU A 74 24.95 -3.04 35.46
CA LEU A 74 24.89 -1.74 36.16
C LEU A 74 24.46 -1.88 37.61
N GLY A 75 23.82 -2.98 38.00
CA GLY A 75 23.47 -3.31 39.39
C GLY A 75 22.49 -2.33 40.05
N PRO A 76 22.10 -2.55 41.32
CA PRO A 76 21.21 -1.67 42.06
C PRO A 76 21.83 -0.31 42.39
N ALA A 77 23.11 -0.06 42.09
CA ALA A 77 23.78 1.22 42.31
C ALA A 77 23.29 2.32 41.32
N ALA A 78 22.69 1.97 40.19
CA ALA A 78 22.12 2.93 39.27
C ALA A 78 20.78 3.55 39.76
N SER A 79 20.10 2.88 40.67
CA SER A 79 18.88 3.42 41.32
C SER A 79 19.16 4.43 42.43
N GLY A 80 20.43 4.61 42.82
CA GLY A 80 20.86 5.47 43.94
C GLY A 80 21.40 6.84 43.54
N LEU A 81 21.44 7.22 42.25
CA LEU A 81 21.87 8.56 41.82
C LEU A 81 20.68 9.56 41.77
N GLY A 82 19.82 9.52 42.77
CA GLY A 82 18.79 10.51 43.06
C GLY A 82 19.32 11.59 43.97
N GLY A 83 20.19 12.50 43.47
CA GLY A 83 20.47 13.78 44.18
C GLY A 83 19.23 14.68 44.08
N PRO A 84 19.00 15.60 45.07
CA PRO A 84 17.86 16.52 45.09
C PRO A 84 18.02 17.58 44.00
N GLY A 85 17.53 17.26 42.77
CA GLY A 85 17.62 18.15 41.61
C GLY A 85 17.25 17.52 40.29
N ALA A 86 17.08 16.18 40.19
CA ALA A 86 16.64 15.53 38.98
C ALA A 86 15.12 15.31 39.02
N GLY A 87 14.38 16.18 38.33
CA GLY A 87 12.91 16.11 38.18
C GLY A 87 12.46 14.74 37.73
N GLY A 88 11.48 14.20 38.45
CA GLY A 88 10.94 12.87 38.26
C GLY A 88 10.50 12.61 36.83
N PHE A 89 11.13 11.62 36.20
CA PHE A 89 10.70 11.08 34.95
C PHE A 89 9.52 10.15 35.21
N ASN A 90 8.30 10.67 34.89
CA ASN A 90 7.07 9.88 34.92
C ASN A 90 7.01 9.03 33.65
N PHE A 91 7.38 7.76 33.76
CA PHE A 91 7.23 6.78 32.72
C PHE A 91 5.74 6.36 32.61
N GLN A 92 4.99 7.09 31.80
CA GLN A 92 3.64 6.68 31.40
C GLN A 92 3.68 6.19 29.96
N THR A 93 3.61 4.89 29.82
CA THR A 93 3.14 4.07 28.68
C THR A 93 3.26 4.65 27.26
N GLY A 94 4.02 3.98 26.42
CA GLY A 94 3.77 3.87 24.99
C GLY A 94 4.94 4.29 24.11
N ASP A 95 5.51 3.29 23.45
CA ASP A 95 6.42 3.39 22.31
C ASP A 95 7.92 3.38 22.63
N PHE A 96 8.49 2.18 22.53
CA PHE A 96 9.93 1.88 22.70
C PHE A 96 10.86 2.51 21.65
N SER A 97 10.33 3.23 20.66
CA SER A 97 11.15 3.95 19.66
C SER A 97 11.79 5.23 20.21
N ASP A 98 11.33 5.73 21.36
CA ASP A 98 11.76 7.02 21.92
C ASP A 98 12.97 6.92 22.88
N LEU A 99 13.32 5.71 23.38
CA LEU A 99 14.43 5.56 24.32
C LEU A 99 15.81 5.75 23.67
N GLY A 100 15.94 5.41 22.37
CA GLY A 100 17.13 5.69 21.58
C GLY A 100 17.38 7.19 21.38
N ASP A 101 16.32 8.00 21.45
CA ASP A 101 16.39 9.45 21.29
C ASP A 101 16.86 10.19 22.54
N LEU A 102 16.53 9.67 23.72
CA LEU A 102 16.90 10.29 24.99
C LEU A 102 18.40 10.11 25.25
N PHE A 103 18.97 8.94 24.91
CA PHE A 103 20.41 8.68 25.06
C PHE A 103 21.25 9.36 23.97
N GLY A 104 20.73 9.49 22.73
CA GLY A 104 21.40 10.20 21.64
C GLY A 104 21.47 11.72 21.85
N GLY A 105 20.57 12.29 22.64
CA GLY A 105 20.53 13.73 22.93
C GLY A 105 21.53 14.21 23.97
N LEU A 106 22.03 13.33 24.85
CA LEU A 106 22.92 13.70 25.94
C LEU A 106 24.42 13.67 25.57
N PHE A 107 24.80 12.94 24.49
CA PHE A 107 26.20 12.72 24.11
C PHE A 107 26.61 13.23 22.73
N GLY A 108 25.76 13.93 21.98
CA GLY A 108 26.10 14.32 20.60
C GLY A 108 25.58 15.68 20.20
N GLY A 109 26.40 16.70 20.35
CA GLY A 109 26.20 18.02 19.72
C GLY A 109 26.18 17.89 18.21
N ALA A 110 25.03 18.04 17.64
CA ALA A 110 24.53 18.40 16.31
C ALA A 110 23.25 17.61 16.07
N ARG A 111 22.08 18.27 16.19
CA ARG A 111 20.81 17.70 15.75
C ARG A 111 20.93 17.34 14.28
N ARG A 112 21.37 16.12 13.96
CA ARG A 112 21.15 15.53 12.65
C ARG A 112 19.65 15.43 12.50
N GLN A 113 19.10 16.30 11.65
CA GLN A 113 17.70 16.24 11.28
C GLN A 113 17.43 14.81 10.78
N ARG A 114 16.53 14.11 11.48
CA ARG A 114 16.19 12.72 11.12
C ARG A 114 15.70 12.63 9.69
N ALA A 115 16.15 11.62 9.00
CA ALA A 115 15.63 11.28 7.69
C ALA A 115 14.12 11.01 7.79
N GLN A 116 13.31 11.85 7.14
CA GLN A 116 11.86 11.70 7.12
C GLN A 116 11.41 11.12 5.78
N ARG A 117 10.55 10.11 5.84
CA ARG A 117 9.94 9.54 4.65
C ARG A 117 9.04 10.58 3.98
N GLY A 118 9.11 10.66 2.65
CA GLY A 118 8.21 11.50 1.85
C GLY A 118 6.75 11.07 1.97
N ALA A 119 5.84 12.02 1.80
CA ALA A 119 4.42 11.73 1.77
C ALA A 119 4.04 10.88 0.56
N ASP A 120 3.07 10.01 0.75
CA ASP A 120 2.49 9.23 -0.33
C ASP A 120 1.63 10.15 -1.24
N LEU A 121 1.54 9.81 -2.50
CA LEU A 121 0.72 10.53 -3.49
C LEU A 121 -0.40 9.62 -3.98
N GLU A 122 -1.55 10.22 -4.28
CA GLU A 122 -2.70 9.54 -4.86
C GLU A 122 -3.09 10.22 -6.17
N THR A 123 -3.46 9.43 -7.16
CA THR A 123 -3.92 9.92 -8.46
C THR A 123 -4.93 8.96 -9.06
N ALA A 124 -5.91 9.51 -9.78
CA ALA A 124 -6.86 8.72 -10.55
C ALA A 124 -6.37 8.57 -12.00
N LEU A 125 -6.57 7.39 -12.56
CA LEU A 125 -6.23 7.08 -13.94
C LEU A 125 -7.44 6.47 -14.65
N HIS A 126 -7.92 7.14 -15.69
CA HIS A 126 -9.00 6.65 -16.53
C HIS A 126 -8.44 5.84 -17.71
N LEU A 127 -8.90 4.61 -17.84
CA LEU A 127 -8.48 3.68 -18.89
C LEU A 127 -9.68 3.27 -19.75
N SER A 128 -9.44 3.03 -21.02
CA SER A 128 -10.42 2.33 -21.86
C SER A 128 -10.51 0.86 -21.42
N PHE A 129 -11.67 0.22 -21.70
CA PHE A 129 -11.84 -1.22 -21.49
C PHE A 129 -10.72 -2.03 -22.15
N ARG A 130 -10.34 -1.65 -23.39
CA ARG A 130 -9.27 -2.30 -24.14
C ARG A 130 -7.92 -2.24 -23.43
N ASP A 131 -7.55 -1.06 -22.92
CA ASP A 131 -6.28 -0.86 -22.22
C ASP A 131 -6.26 -1.61 -20.89
N ALA A 132 -7.39 -1.63 -20.18
CA ALA A 132 -7.53 -2.40 -18.94
C ALA A 132 -7.37 -3.92 -19.17
N VAL A 133 -7.88 -4.46 -20.29
CA VAL A 133 -7.77 -5.88 -20.63
C VAL A 133 -6.37 -6.24 -21.12
N LYS A 134 -5.74 -5.39 -21.93
CA LYS A 134 -4.42 -5.64 -22.52
C LYS A 134 -3.25 -5.26 -21.64
N GLY A 135 -3.49 -4.35 -20.69
CA GLY A 135 -2.44 -3.64 -19.98
C GLY A 135 -1.83 -2.52 -20.83
N VAL A 136 -1.40 -1.49 -20.18
CA VAL A 136 -0.83 -0.30 -20.84
C VAL A 136 0.29 0.31 -20.00
N THR A 137 1.25 0.91 -20.66
CA THR A 137 2.22 1.79 -19.99
C THR A 137 1.86 3.22 -20.35
N THR A 138 1.52 3.99 -19.35
CA THR A 138 1.12 5.40 -19.51
C THR A 138 1.94 6.31 -18.63
N THR A 139 2.00 7.59 -19.00
CA THR A 139 2.69 8.61 -18.19
C THR A 139 1.66 9.40 -17.42
N VAL A 140 1.82 9.46 -16.10
CA VAL A 140 0.97 10.25 -15.21
C VAL A 140 1.77 11.48 -14.78
N SER A 141 1.15 12.66 -14.91
CA SER A 141 1.71 13.91 -14.39
C SER A 141 1.23 14.13 -12.96
N LEU A 142 2.17 14.19 -12.05
CA LEU A 142 1.90 14.40 -10.63
C LEU A 142 2.30 15.82 -10.24
N PRO A 143 1.46 16.52 -9.46
CA PRO A 143 1.89 17.77 -8.86
C PRO A 143 3.04 17.48 -7.89
N SER A 144 4.13 18.17 -8.07
CA SER A 144 5.31 18.09 -7.22
C SER A 144 5.69 19.49 -6.75
N ASN A 145 6.30 19.58 -5.59
CA ASN A 145 6.90 20.81 -5.09
C ASN A 145 8.41 20.60 -5.07
N ASP A 146 9.06 20.92 -6.15
CA ASP A 146 10.50 20.79 -6.29
C ASP A 146 11.22 21.98 -5.64
N ALA A 147 12.51 21.79 -5.36
CA ALA A 147 13.33 22.91 -4.88
C ALA A 147 13.36 24.01 -5.96
N CYS A 148 13.09 25.24 -5.55
CA CYS A 148 13.10 26.38 -6.47
C CYS A 148 14.43 26.47 -7.21
N HIS A 149 14.39 26.56 -8.54
CA HIS A 149 15.58 26.58 -9.39
C HIS A 149 16.47 27.82 -9.15
N THR A 150 15.87 28.94 -8.76
CA THR A 150 16.59 30.21 -8.52
C THR A 150 17.34 30.17 -7.18
N CYS A 151 16.69 29.77 -6.08
CA CYS A 151 17.29 29.78 -4.75
C CYS A 151 17.77 28.41 -4.28
N LYS A 152 17.62 27.37 -5.07
CA LYS A 152 17.99 25.98 -4.74
C LYS A 152 17.43 25.48 -3.41
N GLY A 153 16.23 25.95 -3.06
CA GLY A 153 15.53 25.53 -1.85
C GLY A 153 15.74 26.44 -0.62
N THR A 154 16.59 27.45 -0.66
CA THR A 154 16.87 28.33 0.47
C THR A 154 15.70 29.28 0.78
N GLY A 155 14.96 29.73 -0.19
CA GLY A 155 13.89 30.74 -0.06
C GLY A 155 14.39 32.19 -0.15
N GLY A 156 15.71 32.44 -0.13
CA GLY A 156 16.29 33.77 -0.29
C GLY A 156 16.66 34.09 -1.73
N ALA A 157 16.70 35.36 -2.09
CA ALA A 157 17.30 35.77 -3.37
C ALA A 157 18.79 35.39 -3.38
N PRO A 158 19.38 35.10 -4.56
CA PRO A 158 20.82 34.87 -4.68
C PRO A 158 21.63 36.00 -4.05
N GLY A 159 22.51 35.68 -3.10
CA GLY A 159 23.32 36.67 -2.39
C GLY A 159 22.59 37.38 -1.23
N SER A 160 21.34 37.06 -0.94
CA SER A 160 20.61 37.64 0.21
C SER A 160 21.11 37.08 1.54
N GLU A 161 21.34 37.96 2.49
CA GLU A 161 21.76 37.63 3.85
C GLU A 161 20.60 37.01 4.64
N PHE A 162 20.92 35.97 5.44
CA PHE A 162 19.96 35.36 6.35
C PHE A 162 19.97 36.07 7.70
N VAL A 163 18.85 36.71 8.03
CA VAL A 163 18.67 37.46 9.28
C VAL A 163 18.01 36.54 10.31
N THR A 164 18.65 36.37 11.46
CA THR A 164 18.13 35.59 12.58
C THR A 164 16.86 36.22 13.16
N CYS A 165 15.87 35.42 13.47
CA CYS A 165 14.61 35.90 14.03
C CYS A 165 14.84 36.45 15.45
N GLU A 166 14.52 37.71 15.67
CA GLU A 166 14.67 38.38 16.94
C GLU A 166 13.80 37.77 18.06
N ARG A 167 12.63 37.23 17.73
CA ARG A 167 11.69 36.66 18.71
C ARG A 167 12.12 35.31 19.26
N CYS A 168 12.67 34.43 18.46
CA CYS A 168 13.11 33.09 18.90
C CYS A 168 14.63 32.93 18.90
N HIS A 169 15.39 33.95 18.55
CA HIS A 169 16.86 33.95 18.51
C HIS A 169 17.43 32.73 17.74
N GLY A 170 16.83 32.40 16.58
CA GLY A 170 17.25 31.29 15.74
C GLY A 170 16.66 29.94 16.11
N ARG A 171 15.96 29.79 17.22
CA ARG A 171 15.45 28.49 17.69
C ARG A 171 14.27 27.96 16.86
N GLY A 172 13.51 28.81 16.21
CA GLY A 172 12.31 28.45 15.45
C GLY A 172 11.07 28.16 16.32
N VAL A 173 11.26 27.97 17.61
CA VAL A 173 10.21 27.72 18.61
C VAL A 173 10.27 28.72 19.74
N ILE A 174 9.14 28.97 20.36
CA ILE A 174 9.00 29.79 21.55
C ILE A 174 8.51 28.86 22.65
N ASN A 175 9.18 28.91 23.80
CA ASN A 175 8.73 28.22 25.00
C ASN A 175 7.89 29.20 25.81
N ASP A 176 6.63 28.91 25.99
CA ASP A 176 5.79 29.63 26.97
C ASP A 176 5.87 28.87 28.30
N ASP A 177 6.63 29.43 29.23
CA ASP A 177 6.79 28.88 30.55
C ASP A 177 5.52 29.23 31.40
N GLN A 178 4.53 28.34 31.35
CA GLN A 178 3.36 28.40 32.22
C GLN A 178 3.47 27.36 33.35
N GLY A 179 4.41 27.59 34.29
CA GLY A 179 4.58 26.71 35.44
C GLY A 179 5.17 25.32 35.11
N PRO A 180 4.69 24.24 35.74
CA PRO A 180 5.30 22.91 35.58
C PRO A 180 5.15 22.27 34.17
N PHE A 181 4.44 22.93 33.26
CA PHE A 181 4.24 22.48 31.89
C PHE A 181 4.78 23.52 30.90
N ALA A 182 5.99 23.32 30.41
CA ALA A 182 6.53 24.10 29.31
C ALA A 182 5.96 23.58 27.97
N MET A 183 5.11 24.37 27.31
CA MET A 183 4.65 24.07 25.95
C MET A 183 5.51 24.82 24.94
N SER A 184 6.14 24.08 24.03
CA SER A 184 6.88 24.68 22.93
C SER A 184 5.93 24.91 21.74
N SER A 185 5.77 26.17 21.33
CA SER A 185 5.00 26.57 20.17
C SER A 185 5.91 27.02 19.02
N VAL A 186 5.47 26.81 17.77
CA VAL A 186 6.20 27.30 16.60
C VAL A 186 6.22 28.83 16.63
N CYS A 187 7.39 29.43 16.45
CA CYS A 187 7.51 30.87 16.43
C CYS A 187 6.64 31.51 15.32
N PRO A 188 5.66 32.36 15.67
CA PRO A 188 4.73 32.93 14.68
C PRO A 188 5.42 33.91 13.71
N VAL A 189 6.57 34.46 14.07
CA VAL A 189 7.31 35.43 13.22
C VAL A 189 8.08 34.73 12.12
N CYS A 190 8.83 33.66 12.44
CA CYS A 190 9.65 32.93 11.47
C CYS A 190 9.03 31.60 11.03
N GLN A 191 7.88 31.20 11.59
CA GLN A 191 7.17 29.95 11.27
C GLN A 191 8.08 28.71 11.34
N GLY A 192 8.90 28.63 12.38
CA GLY A 192 9.81 27.51 12.58
C GLY A 192 11.15 27.60 11.87
N ARG A 193 11.38 28.57 11.00
CA ARG A 193 12.61 28.69 10.21
C ARG A 193 13.83 29.23 10.97
N GLY A 194 13.65 29.78 12.15
CA GLY A 194 14.70 30.40 12.94
C GLY A 194 15.14 31.79 12.44
N GLY A 195 14.77 32.19 11.24
CA GLY A 195 15.10 33.47 10.63
C GLY A 195 14.40 33.68 9.30
N ARG A 196 14.77 34.73 8.59
CA ARG A 196 14.26 35.06 7.25
C ARG A 196 15.39 35.67 6.40
N PHE A 197 15.31 35.52 5.11
CA PHE A 197 16.19 36.24 4.21
C PHE A 197 15.78 37.72 4.11
N ALA A 198 16.73 38.62 4.10
CA ALA A 198 16.49 40.06 3.92
C ALA A 198 15.69 40.34 2.64
N THR A 199 16.03 39.65 1.58
CA THR A 199 15.29 39.69 0.32
C THR A 199 14.77 38.28 -0.02
N PRO A 200 13.45 38.06 -0.04
CA PRO A 200 12.89 36.77 -0.43
C PRO A 200 13.16 36.48 -1.90
N CYS A 201 13.27 35.22 -2.24
CA CYS A 201 13.47 34.80 -3.64
C CYS A 201 12.28 35.26 -4.51
N PRO A 202 12.53 35.95 -5.65
CA PRO A 202 11.47 36.47 -6.51
C PRO A 202 10.61 35.36 -7.15
N THR A 203 11.15 34.17 -7.33
CA THR A 203 10.46 33.05 -7.96
C THR A 203 9.53 32.30 -7.03
N CYS A 204 10.00 31.96 -5.84
CA CYS A 204 9.22 31.16 -4.87
C CYS A 204 8.66 31.97 -3.69
N HIS A 205 8.88 33.29 -3.67
CA HIS A 205 8.40 34.20 -2.63
C HIS A 205 8.74 33.75 -1.20
N GLY A 206 9.93 33.20 -1.03
CA GLY A 206 10.42 32.77 0.30
C GLY A 206 10.09 31.33 0.67
N THR A 207 9.31 30.60 -0.12
CA THR A 207 8.95 29.20 0.20
C THR A 207 10.09 28.22 -0.01
N GLY A 208 11.06 28.55 -0.85
CA GLY A 208 12.14 27.66 -1.28
C GLY A 208 11.71 26.57 -2.26
N ARG A 209 10.41 26.50 -2.58
CA ARG A 209 9.83 25.48 -3.45
C ARG A 209 8.99 26.13 -4.54
N GLU A 210 8.91 25.48 -5.68
CA GLU A 210 8.05 25.88 -6.78
C GLU A 210 7.18 24.71 -7.24
N PRO A 211 5.94 24.99 -7.66
CA PRO A 211 5.08 23.95 -8.21
C PRO A 211 5.71 23.43 -9.50
N SER A 212 5.85 22.12 -9.57
CA SER A 212 6.40 21.38 -10.70
C SER A 212 5.46 20.23 -11.06
N ALA A 213 5.56 19.76 -12.30
CA ALA A 213 4.84 18.58 -12.75
C ALA A 213 5.84 17.46 -13.02
N ARG A 214 5.91 16.51 -12.10
CA ARG A 214 6.73 15.31 -12.27
C ARG A 214 5.99 14.28 -13.11
N ARG A 215 6.59 13.85 -14.22
CA ARG A 215 6.07 12.78 -15.06
C ARG A 215 6.57 11.43 -14.56
N VAL A 216 5.65 10.51 -14.27
CA VAL A 216 5.97 9.15 -13.83
C VAL A 216 5.36 8.15 -14.79
N ASN A 217 6.21 7.27 -15.34
CA ASN A 217 5.72 6.16 -16.17
C ASN A 217 5.14 5.08 -15.27
N VAL A 218 3.86 4.78 -15.50
CA VAL A 218 3.09 3.79 -14.76
C VAL A 218 2.78 2.62 -15.69
N ARG A 219 3.22 1.43 -15.33
CA ARG A 219 2.88 0.20 -16.04
C ARG A 219 1.68 -0.45 -15.37
N ILE A 220 0.56 -0.45 -16.06
CA ILE A 220 -0.67 -1.10 -15.64
C ILE A 220 -0.67 -2.54 -16.16
N PRO A 221 -0.76 -3.55 -15.28
CA PRO A 221 -0.81 -4.94 -15.72
C PRO A 221 -2.12 -5.24 -16.45
N PRO A 222 -2.13 -6.21 -17.38
CA PRO A 222 -3.36 -6.62 -18.05
C PRO A 222 -4.36 -7.23 -17.07
N GLY A 223 -5.62 -6.89 -17.29
CA GLY A 223 -6.72 -7.39 -16.50
C GLY A 223 -6.97 -6.65 -15.20
N VAL A 224 -6.63 -5.37 -15.11
CA VAL A 224 -7.11 -4.52 -14.00
C VAL A 224 -8.62 -4.39 -14.03
N ILE A 225 -9.22 -4.24 -12.87
CA ILE A 225 -10.66 -4.01 -12.70
C ILE A 225 -10.92 -2.53 -12.36
N ASP A 226 -12.16 -2.11 -12.55
CA ASP A 226 -12.58 -0.79 -12.12
C ASP A 226 -12.38 -0.63 -10.61
N SER A 227 -12.03 0.58 -10.18
CA SER A 227 -11.76 0.93 -8.78
C SER A 227 -10.60 0.14 -8.15
N GLN A 228 -9.71 -0.44 -8.94
CA GLN A 228 -8.53 -1.12 -8.44
C GLN A 228 -7.42 -0.12 -8.11
N ARG A 229 -6.88 -0.23 -6.88
CA ARG A 229 -5.76 0.57 -6.41
C ARG A 229 -4.43 -0.12 -6.68
N ILE A 230 -3.53 0.56 -7.37
CA ILE A 230 -2.18 0.07 -7.70
C ILE A 230 -1.15 0.90 -6.94
N ARG A 231 -0.29 0.23 -6.15
CA ARG A 231 0.79 0.87 -5.40
C ARG A 231 2.11 0.79 -6.16
N LEU A 232 2.74 1.93 -6.35
CA LEU A 232 4.07 2.07 -6.96
C LEU A 232 5.06 2.56 -5.90
N LYS A 233 5.89 1.64 -5.41
CA LYS A 233 6.86 1.93 -4.34
C LYS A 233 7.87 3.02 -4.74
N GLY A 234 8.10 3.96 -3.85
CA GLY A 234 9.10 5.01 -4.00
C GLY A 234 8.80 6.02 -5.11
N LYS A 235 7.55 6.12 -5.60
CA LYS A 235 7.13 7.07 -6.63
C LYS A 235 6.31 8.25 -6.08
N GLY A 236 6.14 8.33 -4.76
CA GLY A 236 5.55 9.46 -4.06
C GLY A 236 6.47 10.68 -3.95
N ASN A 237 6.22 11.56 -3.00
CA ASN A 237 7.05 12.72 -2.74
C ASN A 237 8.44 12.32 -2.23
N PRO A 238 9.49 13.09 -2.55
CA PRO A 238 10.82 12.85 -2.00
C PRO A 238 10.80 13.04 -0.48
N GLY A 239 11.54 12.21 0.23
CA GLY A 239 11.76 12.35 1.67
C GLY A 239 12.62 13.57 2.01
N ALA A 240 12.51 14.05 3.25
CA ALA A 240 13.35 15.11 3.78
C ALA A 240 14.62 14.53 4.43
N HIS A 241 15.70 15.33 4.44
CA HIS A 241 16.97 14.99 5.09
C HIS A 241 17.56 13.62 4.72
N GLY A 242 17.43 13.24 3.43
CA GLY A 242 17.92 11.94 2.95
C GLY A 242 16.98 10.75 3.22
N GLY A 243 15.76 11.01 3.68
CA GLY A 243 14.74 9.99 3.88
C GLY A 243 14.25 9.38 2.57
N PRO A 244 13.70 8.15 2.61
CA PRO A 244 13.16 7.50 1.41
C PRO A 244 11.93 8.25 0.88
N ALA A 245 11.70 8.16 -0.44
CA ALA A 245 10.48 8.69 -1.05
C ALA A 245 9.25 7.92 -0.57
N GLY A 246 8.09 8.59 -0.56
CA GLY A 246 6.79 7.97 -0.37
C GLY A 246 6.40 7.08 -1.55
N ASP A 247 5.20 6.52 -1.51
CA ASP A 247 4.64 5.68 -2.57
C ASP A 247 3.61 6.46 -3.38
N LEU A 248 3.38 6.01 -4.61
CA LEU A 248 2.29 6.51 -5.45
C LEU A 248 1.19 5.45 -5.50
N PHE A 249 -0.02 5.86 -5.16
CA PHE A 249 -1.24 5.07 -5.33
C PHE A 249 -2.00 5.57 -6.55
N VAL A 250 -2.29 4.65 -7.45
CA VAL A 250 -3.04 4.92 -8.68
C VAL A 250 -4.38 4.22 -8.58
N ASP A 251 -5.46 4.98 -8.49
CA ASP A 251 -6.82 4.47 -8.52
C ASP A 251 -7.28 4.39 -9.97
N VAL A 252 -7.51 3.17 -10.45
CA VAL A 252 -7.82 2.90 -11.86
C VAL A 252 -9.33 2.96 -12.05
N HIS A 253 -9.80 3.79 -12.98
CA HIS A 253 -11.19 3.84 -13.43
C HIS A 253 -11.28 3.31 -14.86
N VAL A 254 -12.08 2.26 -15.05
CA VAL A 254 -12.24 1.62 -16.37
C VAL A 254 -13.54 2.09 -17.01
N THR A 255 -13.43 2.74 -18.18
CA THR A 255 -14.62 3.11 -18.96
C THR A 255 -15.19 1.85 -19.61
N PRO A 256 -16.48 1.53 -19.40
CA PRO A 256 -17.12 0.37 -20.01
C PRO A 256 -17.18 0.51 -21.54
N ASP A 257 -17.04 -0.61 -22.24
CA ASP A 257 -17.22 -0.69 -23.72
C ASP A 257 -18.63 -1.20 -24.01
N PRO A 258 -19.39 -0.59 -24.95
CA PRO A 258 -20.76 -1.00 -25.26
C PRO A 258 -20.86 -2.37 -25.94
N ARG A 259 -19.78 -2.91 -26.48
CA ARG A 259 -19.74 -4.19 -27.21
C ARG A 259 -19.14 -5.32 -26.41
N PHE A 260 -18.31 -4.98 -25.40
CA PHE A 260 -17.54 -5.97 -24.66
C PHE A 260 -17.83 -5.80 -23.15
N ASP A 261 -17.94 -6.97 -22.51
CA ASP A 261 -17.97 -7.05 -21.06
C ASP A 261 -16.93 -8.07 -20.59
N ARG A 262 -16.74 -8.21 -19.30
CA ARG A 262 -15.70 -9.05 -18.73
C ARG A 262 -16.25 -10.01 -17.67
N ARG A 263 -15.87 -11.28 -17.78
CA ARG A 263 -16.09 -12.30 -16.75
C ARG A 263 -14.76 -12.94 -16.33
N GLY A 264 -14.21 -12.50 -15.22
CA GLY A 264 -12.90 -12.95 -14.75
C GLY A 264 -11.79 -12.59 -15.74
N ARG A 265 -11.15 -13.56 -16.35
CA ARG A 265 -10.13 -13.37 -17.40
C ARG A 265 -10.70 -13.40 -18.80
N ASN A 266 -11.94 -13.82 -18.98
CA ASN A 266 -12.58 -13.87 -20.27
C ASN A 266 -13.28 -12.55 -20.61
N VAL A 267 -13.25 -12.20 -21.89
CA VAL A 267 -14.03 -11.10 -22.45
C VAL A 267 -15.29 -11.70 -23.05
N THR A 268 -16.42 -11.03 -22.89
CA THR A 268 -17.69 -11.49 -23.47
C THR A 268 -18.18 -10.49 -24.49
N THR A 269 -18.80 -10.98 -25.55
CA THR A 269 -19.47 -10.15 -26.56
C THR A 269 -20.70 -10.87 -27.09
N THR A 270 -21.63 -10.13 -27.62
CA THR A 270 -22.85 -10.68 -28.23
C THR A 270 -22.88 -10.35 -29.72
N VAL A 271 -23.07 -11.36 -30.54
CA VAL A 271 -23.19 -11.21 -32.01
C VAL A 271 -24.63 -11.49 -32.40
N LYS A 272 -25.23 -10.57 -33.14
CA LYS A 272 -26.61 -10.73 -33.69
C LYS A 272 -26.52 -11.37 -35.05
N VAL A 273 -27.12 -12.56 -35.20
CA VAL A 273 -27.15 -13.33 -36.45
C VAL A 273 -28.58 -13.48 -36.93
N PRO A 274 -28.89 -13.25 -38.20
CA PRO A 274 -30.22 -13.48 -38.74
C PRO A 274 -30.72 -14.93 -38.57
N LEU A 275 -31.99 -15.10 -38.26
CA LEU A 275 -32.62 -16.43 -38.05
C LEU A 275 -32.27 -17.43 -39.14
N THR A 276 -32.41 -17.05 -40.41
CA THR A 276 -32.11 -17.89 -41.54
C THR A 276 -30.66 -18.39 -41.61
N GLN A 277 -29.75 -17.53 -41.25
CA GLN A 277 -28.32 -17.87 -41.18
C GLN A 277 -28.00 -18.82 -40.02
N VAL A 278 -28.69 -18.69 -38.90
CA VAL A 278 -28.54 -19.61 -37.78
C VAL A 278 -29.09 -21.00 -38.11
N MET A 279 -30.21 -21.06 -38.85
CA MET A 279 -30.80 -22.33 -39.29
C MET A 279 -29.91 -23.08 -40.30
N LEU A 280 -29.33 -22.37 -41.24
CA LEU A 280 -28.50 -22.95 -42.30
C LEU A 280 -27.04 -23.11 -41.94
N GLY A 281 -26.59 -22.44 -40.89
CA GLY A 281 -25.19 -22.27 -40.57
C GLY A 281 -24.56 -21.14 -41.37
N THR A 282 -23.62 -20.45 -40.77
CA THR A 282 -22.97 -19.29 -41.38
C THR A 282 -21.58 -19.07 -40.82
N THR A 283 -20.87 -18.17 -41.46
CA THR A 283 -19.59 -17.67 -40.98
C THR A 283 -19.72 -16.18 -40.72
N VAL A 284 -19.36 -15.71 -39.51
CA VAL A 284 -19.55 -14.32 -39.06
C VAL A 284 -18.23 -13.76 -38.58
N ASP A 285 -17.94 -12.54 -38.99
CA ASP A 285 -16.78 -11.80 -38.43
C ASP A 285 -17.17 -11.17 -37.10
N VAL A 286 -16.53 -11.68 -36.07
CA VAL A 286 -16.74 -11.23 -34.68
C VAL A 286 -15.72 -10.17 -34.37
N PRO A 287 -16.14 -8.97 -33.91
CA PRO A 287 -15.21 -7.97 -33.43
C PRO A 287 -14.49 -8.50 -32.18
N THR A 288 -13.21 -8.25 -32.10
CA THR A 288 -12.39 -8.53 -30.91
C THR A 288 -11.75 -7.23 -30.43
N LEU A 289 -10.99 -7.30 -29.34
CA LEU A 289 -10.18 -6.17 -28.89
C LEU A 289 -8.97 -5.90 -29.82
N ASP A 290 -8.69 -6.81 -30.72
CA ASP A 290 -7.66 -6.69 -31.76
C ASP A 290 -8.31 -6.67 -33.15
N GLU A 291 -7.87 -7.55 -33.99
CA GLU A 291 -8.44 -7.78 -35.33
C GLU A 291 -9.67 -8.67 -35.23
N PRO A 292 -10.69 -8.43 -36.06
CA PRO A 292 -11.86 -9.31 -36.16
C PRO A 292 -11.45 -10.77 -36.39
N VAL A 293 -12.22 -11.68 -35.84
CA VAL A 293 -12.00 -13.13 -36.03
C VAL A 293 -13.24 -13.75 -36.68
N THR A 294 -13.00 -14.48 -37.72
CA THR A 294 -14.04 -15.21 -38.42
C THR A 294 -14.48 -16.44 -37.61
N LEU A 295 -15.75 -16.49 -37.19
CA LEU A 295 -16.33 -17.56 -36.41
C LEU A 295 -17.36 -18.34 -37.23
N LYS A 296 -17.19 -19.65 -37.32
CA LYS A 296 -18.15 -20.54 -37.97
C LYS A 296 -19.26 -20.92 -36.99
N ILE A 297 -20.49 -20.59 -37.32
CA ILE A 297 -21.70 -20.93 -36.57
C ILE A 297 -22.34 -22.14 -37.23
N PRO A 298 -22.43 -23.30 -36.54
CA PRO A 298 -23.08 -24.49 -37.05
C PRO A 298 -24.57 -24.28 -37.33
N ALA A 299 -25.12 -25.02 -38.27
CA ALA A 299 -26.57 -25.02 -38.49
C ALA A 299 -27.32 -25.49 -37.23
N GLY A 300 -28.48 -24.89 -36.98
CA GLY A 300 -29.31 -25.23 -35.82
C GLY A 300 -28.78 -24.71 -34.47
N THR A 301 -27.83 -23.75 -34.46
CA THR A 301 -27.32 -23.15 -33.23
C THR A 301 -28.44 -22.43 -32.48
N GLN A 302 -28.65 -22.75 -31.20
CA GLN A 302 -29.70 -22.14 -30.40
C GLN A 302 -29.31 -20.71 -29.89
N PRO A 303 -30.31 -19.81 -29.75
CA PRO A 303 -30.09 -18.50 -29.12
C PRO A 303 -29.48 -18.67 -27.74
N GLY A 304 -28.54 -17.78 -27.38
CA GLY A 304 -27.81 -17.85 -26.08
C GLY A 304 -26.62 -18.81 -26.08
N THR A 305 -26.40 -19.60 -27.12
CA THR A 305 -25.21 -20.45 -27.23
C THR A 305 -23.95 -19.61 -27.18
N THR A 306 -23.01 -20.01 -26.34
CA THR A 306 -21.74 -19.31 -26.17
C THR A 306 -20.61 -20.10 -26.84
N MET A 307 -19.94 -19.47 -27.76
CA MET A 307 -18.77 -20.01 -28.48
C MET A 307 -17.49 -19.37 -27.93
N ARG A 308 -16.42 -20.17 -27.86
CA ARG A 308 -15.13 -19.73 -27.29
C ARG A 308 -14.08 -19.51 -28.35
N VAL A 309 -13.51 -18.31 -28.39
CA VAL A 309 -12.35 -17.98 -29.21
C VAL A 309 -11.14 -17.91 -28.29
N LYS A 310 -10.24 -18.86 -28.36
CA LYS A 310 -9.10 -19.02 -27.47
C LYS A 310 -8.12 -17.82 -27.54
N GLY A 311 -7.63 -17.40 -26.39
CA GLY A 311 -6.55 -16.40 -26.27
C GLY A 311 -6.93 -14.96 -26.64
N ARG A 312 -8.23 -14.65 -26.83
CA ARG A 312 -8.72 -13.32 -27.21
C ARG A 312 -9.39 -12.55 -26.05
N GLY A 313 -9.15 -13.01 -24.81
CA GLY A 313 -9.57 -12.31 -23.59
C GLY A 313 -8.46 -11.44 -22.99
N VAL A 314 -8.34 -11.45 -21.67
CA VAL A 314 -7.28 -10.71 -20.93
C VAL A 314 -5.91 -11.27 -21.33
N SER A 315 -4.98 -10.40 -21.66
CA SER A 315 -3.62 -10.79 -22.06
C SER A 315 -2.91 -11.61 -20.99
N ALA A 316 -2.00 -12.50 -21.40
CA ALA A 316 -1.17 -13.26 -20.48
C ALA A 316 -0.30 -12.32 -19.62
N HIS A 317 -0.19 -12.63 -18.33
CA HIS A 317 0.67 -11.87 -17.43
C HIS A 317 1.20 -12.74 -16.30
N GLY A 318 2.51 -12.72 -16.11
CA GLY A 318 3.18 -13.55 -15.09
C GLY A 318 2.91 -15.03 -15.32
N LYS A 319 2.37 -15.73 -14.32
CA LYS A 319 1.99 -17.16 -14.39
C LYS A 319 0.60 -17.40 -14.99
N ASN A 320 -0.14 -16.34 -15.27
CA ASN A 320 -1.51 -16.45 -15.75
C ASN A 320 -1.54 -16.50 -17.29
N ALA A 321 -2.13 -17.55 -17.85
CA ALA A 321 -2.35 -17.66 -19.28
C ALA A 321 -3.34 -16.60 -19.79
N ALA A 322 -3.36 -16.36 -21.10
CA ALA A 322 -4.37 -15.49 -21.72
C ALA A 322 -5.78 -16.03 -21.47
N GLY A 323 -6.73 -15.12 -21.27
CA GLY A 323 -8.16 -15.43 -21.23
C GLY A 323 -8.72 -15.65 -22.64
N ASP A 324 -9.97 -16.06 -22.73
CA ASP A 324 -10.68 -16.32 -23.98
C ASP A 324 -11.73 -15.24 -24.25
N LEU A 325 -12.15 -15.11 -25.51
CA LEU A 325 -13.33 -14.37 -25.88
C LEU A 325 -14.53 -15.33 -25.97
N LEU A 326 -15.56 -15.02 -25.21
CA LEU A 326 -16.83 -15.75 -25.20
C LEU A 326 -17.84 -14.98 -26.04
N VAL A 327 -18.25 -15.58 -27.14
CA VAL A 327 -19.19 -14.99 -28.10
C VAL A 327 -20.56 -15.60 -27.89
N THR A 328 -21.52 -14.82 -27.42
CA THR A 328 -22.91 -15.28 -27.29
C THR A 328 -23.69 -14.99 -28.57
N VAL A 329 -24.30 -15.99 -29.13
CA VAL A 329 -25.12 -15.87 -30.33
C VAL A 329 -26.52 -15.38 -29.96
N SER A 330 -26.90 -14.24 -30.48
CA SER A 330 -28.25 -13.67 -30.37
C SER A 330 -28.91 -13.74 -31.74
N VAL A 331 -30.11 -14.31 -31.79
CA VAL A 331 -30.85 -14.44 -33.06
C VAL A 331 -31.65 -13.17 -33.32
N ALA A 332 -31.42 -12.59 -34.48
CA ALA A 332 -32.18 -11.44 -34.94
C ALA A 332 -33.38 -11.88 -35.77
N VAL A 333 -34.58 -11.62 -35.25
CA VAL A 333 -35.84 -11.86 -35.98
C VAL A 333 -36.32 -10.53 -36.54
N PRO A 334 -36.65 -10.45 -37.84
CA PRO A 334 -37.14 -9.22 -38.46
C PRO A 334 -38.48 -8.80 -37.88
N LYS A 335 -38.59 -7.53 -37.48
CA LYS A 335 -39.84 -6.98 -36.89
C LYS A 335 -40.99 -6.84 -37.90
N LYS A 336 -40.67 -6.68 -39.19
CA LYS A 336 -41.66 -6.52 -40.28
C LYS A 336 -41.28 -7.43 -41.43
N LEU A 337 -42.24 -8.12 -41.99
CA LEU A 337 -42.12 -8.97 -43.16
C LEU A 337 -42.98 -8.41 -44.30
N THR A 338 -42.48 -8.50 -45.52
CA THR A 338 -43.30 -8.28 -46.73
C THR A 338 -44.32 -9.42 -46.91
N LYS A 339 -45.35 -9.24 -47.75
CA LYS A 339 -46.35 -10.29 -48.03
C LYS A 339 -45.67 -11.57 -48.57
N HIS A 340 -44.69 -11.42 -49.45
CA HIS A 340 -43.92 -12.56 -50.00
C HIS A 340 -43.11 -13.28 -48.92
N GLN A 341 -42.37 -12.54 -48.10
CA GLN A 341 -41.59 -13.12 -46.99
C GLN A 341 -42.48 -13.86 -45.98
N ARG A 342 -43.64 -13.30 -45.66
CA ARG A 342 -44.60 -13.94 -44.77
C ARG A 342 -45.08 -15.26 -45.32
N GLY A 343 -45.44 -15.34 -46.62
CA GLY A 343 -45.85 -16.60 -47.27
C GLY A 343 -44.77 -17.67 -47.21
N LEU A 344 -43.47 -17.30 -47.40
CA LEU A 344 -42.36 -18.24 -47.28
C LEU A 344 -42.18 -18.73 -45.84
N VAL A 345 -42.36 -17.86 -44.83
CA VAL A 345 -42.27 -18.26 -43.42
C VAL A 345 -43.44 -19.21 -43.04
N GLU A 346 -44.65 -18.95 -43.53
CA GLU A 346 -45.83 -19.81 -43.32
C GLU A 346 -45.60 -21.21 -43.94
N GLN A 347 -45.03 -21.28 -45.15
CA GLN A 347 -44.67 -22.53 -45.76
C GLN A 347 -43.62 -23.30 -44.98
N LEU A 348 -42.61 -22.60 -44.47
CA LEU A 348 -41.59 -23.18 -43.62
C LEU A 348 -42.19 -23.74 -42.31
N ALA A 349 -43.05 -22.96 -41.63
CA ALA A 349 -43.72 -23.39 -40.43
C ALA A 349 -44.54 -24.68 -40.64
N SER A 350 -45.27 -24.70 -41.72
CA SER A 350 -46.07 -25.90 -42.13
C SER A 350 -45.17 -27.11 -42.41
N ALA A 351 -44.01 -26.91 -43.04
CA ALA A 351 -43.07 -27.97 -43.33
C ALA A 351 -42.38 -28.53 -42.06
N LEU A 352 -42.09 -27.69 -41.07
CA LEU A 352 -41.46 -28.07 -39.82
C LEU A 352 -42.44 -28.67 -38.80
N LYS A 353 -43.77 -28.60 -39.03
CA LYS A 353 -44.82 -29.05 -38.09
C LYS A 353 -44.58 -28.49 -36.69
N GLU A 354 -44.28 -27.18 -36.61
CA GLU A 354 -43.97 -26.53 -35.33
C GLU A 354 -45.20 -26.58 -34.40
N GLU A 355 -45.11 -27.37 -33.35
CA GLU A 355 -46.00 -27.32 -32.21
C GLU A 355 -45.42 -26.37 -31.18
N VAL A 356 -46.27 -25.55 -30.53
CA VAL A 356 -45.87 -24.71 -29.42
C VAL A 356 -45.53 -25.63 -28.25
N VAL A 357 -44.26 -25.77 -27.92
CA VAL A 357 -43.84 -26.46 -26.71
C VAL A 357 -43.97 -25.47 -25.57
N SER A 358 -44.93 -25.70 -24.68
CA SER A 358 -45.01 -25.04 -23.36
C SER A 358 -44.17 -25.86 -22.39
N ASP A 359 -43.08 -25.25 -21.88
CA ASP A 359 -42.32 -25.76 -20.73
C ASP A 359 -43.11 -25.69 -19.43
#